data_dc2daf5fbb6ba905d9cec9caec3e46d2
#
_entry.id   dc2daf5fbb6ba905d9cec9caec3e46d2
#
_cell.length_a   1.000
_cell.length_b   1.000
_cell.length_c   1.000
_cell.angle_alpha   90.00
_cell.angle_beta   90.00
_cell.angle_gamma   90.00
#
_symmetry.space_group_name_H-M   'P 1'
#
loop_
_entity.id
_entity.type
_entity.pdbx_description
1 polymer ?
#
loop_
_entity_poly.entity_id
_entity_poly.type
_entity_poly.pdbx_seq_one_letter_code
_entity_poly.pdbx_strand_id
1 'polypeptide(L)'
;MTLANSLPGLDGMTGTLIGPDHEGYDLARRTFNGTIDHRPAAIVQCRTIDDVVAAIRAARSAGLHVAIRGGGHGVAGHAMADGALVVDLREMRSVTVDRERRTARAAGGALWEDVDRATTVHGLATPGGTFGDTGIGGLTLTGGIGFLMGTAGLSCDNLVRATVVTADGSIVEAGEAGDPELLWALRGGGGNFGVVTEFEFALHPLGPIYVADLALPLDRSREGLEAVAELARTAPPELVLLVLGPTTAERPLETAPRGPRDFLRFSAVYHGPLADADDAVRALRAVPQMSGAFEPITYPELQAISGVLPFGLRHYWKGHLVRDLDDTAIDAVFEAVTHAPGAFSILLLEAITGVARTEPAGGAAFGQRQARWNITALGIWEDPVEDAEQIAWARRTADAIGPASLSGAGYGNYASADETAERVRASFGTERFERLARVKRRYDPDNTFRSNLNIPPAAP
;
A
#
# COMPACT_ATOMS: atom_id res chain seq x y z
N MET A 1 9.34 34.21 17.09
CA MET A 1 9.31 33.82 15.69
C MET A 1 9.43 32.31 15.66
N THR A 2 8.43 31.59 15.16
CA THR A 2 8.51 30.13 15.01
C THR A 2 9.47 29.77 13.88
N LEU A 3 10.04 28.58 13.91
CA LEU A 3 10.95 28.06 12.89
C LEU A 3 10.32 28.12 11.49
N ALA A 4 9.01 27.89 11.38
CA ALA A 4 8.26 27.99 10.13
C ALA A 4 8.35 29.38 9.49
N ASN A 5 8.33 30.46 10.30
CA ASN A 5 8.42 31.83 9.80
C ASN A 5 9.85 32.26 9.42
N SER A 6 10.84 31.39 9.61
CA SER A 6 12.25 31.65 9.31
C SER A 6 12.84 30.69 8.27
N LEU A 7 12.02 29.82 7.64
CA LEU A 7 12.50 28.93 6.57
C LEU A 7 12.83 29.74 5.31
N PRO A 8 14.10 29.81 4.91
CA PRO A 8 14.51 30.63 3.77
C PRO A 8 14.06 30.02 2.44
N GLY A 9 13.70 30.89 1.49
CA GLY A 9 13.43 30.46 0.12
C GLY A 9 12.01 29.94 -0.15
N LEU A 10 11.10 30.07 0.80
CA LEU A 10 9.68 29.75 0.61
C LEU A 10 8.83 30.96 0.19
N ASP A 11 9.45 32.16 0.14
CA ASP A 11 8.79 33.37 -0.36
C ASP A 11 8.50 33.21 -1.87
N GLY A 12 7.24 33.35 -2.24
CA GLY A 12 6.81 33.31 -3.65
C GLY A 12 6.42 31.92 -4.16
N MET A 13 6.41 30.86 -3.31
CA MET A 13 5.79 29.59 -3.70
C MET A 13 4.29 29.76 -3.93
N THR A 14 3.71 28.91 -4.78
CA THR A 14 2.27 28.91 -5.05
C THR A 14 1.49 28.10 -4.02
N GLY A 15 2.16 27.20 -3.32
CA GLY A 15 1.63 26.38 -2.24
C GLY A 15 1.44 27.15 -0.93
N THR A 16 1.07 26.45 0.13
CA THR A 16 0.79 27.02 1.45
C THR A 16 1.76 26.48 2.50
N LEU A 17 2.38 27.38 3.27
CA LEU A 17 3.19 27.02 4.44
C LEU A 17 2.31 27.00 5.68
N ILE A 18 2.26 25.88 6.36
CA ILE A 18 1.51 25.66 7.61
C ILE A 18 2.52 25.34 8.72
N GLY A 19 2.72 26.31 9.62
CA GLY A 19 3.53 26.14 10.82
C GLY A 19 2.67 25.78 12.04
N PRO A 20 3.30 25.50 13.21
CA PRO A 20 2.60 25.15 14.46
C PRO A 20 1.60 26.20 14.96
N ASP A 21 1.80 27.47 14.62
CA ASP A 21 0.91 28.59 15.01
C ASP A 21 -0.24 28.82 14.01
N HIS A 22 -0.28 28.09 12.90
CA HIS A 22 -1.33 28.23 11.88
C HIS A 22 -2.60 27.51 12.35
N GLU A 23 -3.78 28.14 12.22
CA GLU A 23 -5.08 27.58 12.66
C GLU A 23 -5.39 26.21 12.06
N GLY A 24 -4.94 25.92 10.85
CA GLY A 24 -5.10 24.65 10.15
C GLY A 24 -4.06 23.59 10.49
N TYR A 25 -3.09 23.86 11.39
CA TYR A 25 -1.97 22.96 11.64
C TYR A 25 -2.40 21.58 12.16
N ASP A 26 -3.27 21.52 13.15
CA ASP A 26 -3.73 20.26 13.71
C ASP A 26 -4.54 19.42 12.70
N LEU A 27 -5.25 20.05 11.79
CA LEU A 27 -5.94 19.35 10.71
C LEU A 27 -4.94 18.86 9.64
N ALA A 28 -3.99 19.71 9.27
CA ALA A 28 -3.01 19.39 8.22
C ALA A 28 -2.10 18.21 8.59
N ARG A 29 -1.73 18.04 9.87
CA ARG A 29 -0.86 16.95 10.34
C ARG A 29 -1.58 15.62 10.59
N ARG A 30 -2.91 15.56 10.50
CA ARG A 30 -3.65 14.28 10.65
C ARG A 30 -3.31 13.32 9.54
N THR A 31 -3.10 12.04 9.91
CA THR A 31 -2.91 10.92 8.99
C THR A 31 -4.05 9.93 9.12
N PHE A 32 -4.06 8.91 8.27
CA PHE A 32 -5.04 7.82 8.32
C PHE A 32 -5.13 7.18 9.71
N ASN A 33 -3.98 6.83 10.29
CA ASN A 33 -3.90 6.17 11.58
C ASN A 33 -4.01 7.17 12.74
N GLY A 34 -5.08 7.09 13.52
CA GLY A 34 -5.35 7.93 14.68
C GLY A 34 -4.41 7.74 15.87
N THR A 35 -3.53 6.71 15.87
CA THR A 35 -2.48 6.59 16.89
C THR A 35 -1.33 7.56 16.68
N ILE A 36 -1.20 8.14 15.47
CA ILE A 36 -0.10 9.00 15.06
C ILE A 36 -0.38 10.45 15.45
N ASP A 37 0.43 11.02 16.33
CA ASP A 37 0.33 12.41 16.80
C ASP A 37 1.65 13.17 16.61
N HIS A 38 2.33 12.98 15.46
CA HIS A 38 3.56 13.68 15.16
C HIS A 38 3.37 15.19 14.98
N ARG A 39 4.38 15.96 15.38
CA ARG A 39 4.41 17.42 15.32
C ARG A 39 5.56 17.91 14.42
N PRO A 40 5.33 18.01 13.11
CA PRO A 40 6.32 18.54 12.19
C PRO A 40 6.66 20.01 12.48
N ALA A 41 7.87 20.43 12.16
CA ALA A 41 8.31 21.82 12.28
C ALA A 41 7.52 22.73 11.31
N ALA A 42 7.18 22.21 10.13
CA ALA A 42 6.34 22.88 9.14
C ALA A 42 5.77 21.86 8.14
N ILE A 43 4.64 22.20 7.52
CA ILE A 43 4.02 21.48 6.41
C ILE A 43 3.95 22.43 5.22
N VAL A 44 4.53 22.04 4.09
CA VAL A 44 4.43 22.77 2.81
C VAL A 44 3.44 22.02 1.92
N GLN A 45 2.25 22.57 1.74
CA GLN A 45 1.27 22.06 0.78
C GLN A 45 1.67 22.55 -0.61
N CYS A 46 2.30 21.64 -1.37
CA CYS A 46 2.84 21.94 -2.70
C CYS A 46 1.75 21.84 -3.77
N ARG A 47 1.77 22.78 -4.74
CA ARG A 47 0.93 22.79 -5.93
C ARG A 47 1.70 22.53 -7.21
N THR A 48 3.00 22.80 -7.17
CA THR A 48 3.90 22.69 -8.32
C THR A 48 5.19 21.97 -7.92
N ILE A 49 5.93 21.50 -8.93
CA ILE A 49 7.26 20.94 -8.72
C ILE A 49 8.23 21.98 -8.12
N ASP A 50 8.07 23.26 -8.47
CA ASP A 50 8.91 24.34 -7.94
C ASP A 50 8.68 24.54 -6.45
N ASP A 51 7.45 24.38 -5.95
CA ASP A 51 7.16 24.38 -4.51
C ASP A 51 7.88 23.23 -3.80
N VAL A 52 7.92 22.03 -4.42
CA VAL A 52 8.66 20.87 -3.88
C VAL A 52 10.15 21.16 -3.83
N VAL A 53 10.73 21.72 -4.88
CA VAL A 53 12.14 22.12 -4.93
C VAL A 53 12.45 23.15 -3.85
N ALA A 54 11.60 24.15 -3.68
CA ALA A 54 11.75 25.19 -2.65
C ALA A 54 11.71 24.57 -1.24
N ALA A 55 10.74 23.66 -0.98
CA ALA A 55 10.60 22.98 0.31
C ALA A 55 11.83 22.13 0.65
N ILE A 56 12.36 21.35 -0.31
CA ILE A 56 13.57 20.54 -0.12
C ILE A 56 14.78 21.43 0.20
N ARG A 57 14.98 22.50 -0.54
CA ARG A 57 16.10 23.44 -0.31
C ARG A 57 15.98 24.14 1.03
N ALA A 58 14.76 24.53 1.43
CA ALA A 58 14.50 25.14 2.74
C ALA A 58 14.81 24.14 3.87
N ALA A 59 14.34 22.88 3.76
CA ALA A 59 14.64 21.83 4.73
C ALA A 59 16.14 21.62 4.89
N ARG A 60 16.86 21.49 3.78
CA ARG A 60 18.31 21.33 3.77
C ARG A 60 19.04 22.52 4.43
N SER A 61 18.66 23.75 4.10
CA SER A 61 19.24 24.95 4.66
C SER A 61 19.01 25.05 6.19
N ALA A 62 17.88 24.55 6.65
CA ALA A 62 17.51 24.51 8.08
C ALA A 62 18.00 23.27 8.82
N GLY A 63 18.67 22.32 8.15
CA GLY A 63 19.11 21.04 8.74
C GLY A 63 17.97 20.12 9.14
N LEU A 64 16.78 20.29 8.53
CA LEU A 64 15.60 19.48 8.79
C LEU A 64 15.60 18.22 7.91
N HIS A 65 15.14 17.11 8.45
CA HIS A 65 14.77 15.97 7.62
C HIS A 65 13.39 16.20 6.99
N VAL A 66 13.11 15.44 5.93
CA VAL A 66 11.90 15.59 5.15
C VAL A 66 11.01 14.37 5.30
N ALA A 67 9.73 14.59 5.63
CA ALA A 67 8.67 13.62 5.47
C ALA A 67 7.85 13.97 4.22
N ILE A 68 7.33 12.94 3.52
CA ILE A 68 6.61 13.12 2.27
C ILE A 68 5.18 12.61 2.45
N ARG A 69 4.19 13.45 2.13
CA ARG A 69 2.79 13.08 2.18
C ARG A 69 2.19 13.04 0.77
N GLY A 70 1.85 11.83 0.29
CA GLY A 70 0.88 11.63 -0.78
C GLY A 70 -0.53 11.55 -0.18
N GLY A 71 -1.22 10.41 -0.24
CA GLY A 71 -2.55 10.23 0.37
C GLY A 71 -2.56 10.21 1.91
N GLY A 72 -1.42 9.95 2.56
CA GLY A 72 -1.33 9.89 4.02
C GLY A 72 -1.94 8.63 4.65
N HIS A 73 -2.11 7.56 3.87
CA HIS A 73 -2.80 6.32 4.23
C HIS A 73 -1.91 5.28 4.96
N GLY A 74 -0.60 5.51 5.02
CA GLY A 74 0.34 4.57 5.64
C GLY A 74 0.14 4.45 7.15
N VAL A 75 -0.07 3.22 7.63
CA VAL A 75 -0.34 2.90 9.04
C VAL A 75 0.83 3.26 9.96
N ALA A 76 2.06 3.14 9.48
CA ALA A 76 3.25 3.55 10.21
C ALA A 76 3.39 5.06 10.45
N GLY A 77 2.55 5.89 9.81
CA GLY A 77 2.56 7.34 10.00
C GLY A 77 3.72 8.07 9.32
N HIS A 78 4.45 7.43 8.42
CA HIS A 78 5.64 8.00 7.77
C HIS A 78 5.41 9.30 6.99
N ALA A 79 4.14 9.61 6.67
CA ALA A 79 3.76 10.87 6.04
C ALA A 79 4.00 12.11 6.94
N MET A 80 4.19 11.90 8.24
CA MET A 80 4.48 12.92 9.25
C MET A 80 5.67 12.47 10.11
N ALA A 81 6.45 13.42 10.62
CA ALA A 81 7.49 13.13 11.59
C ALA A 81 7.74 14.36 12.48
N ASP A 82 8.09 14.11 13.74
CA ASP A 82 8.38 15.17 14.70
C ASP A 82 9.57 16.02 14.24
N GLY A 83 9.40 17.33 14.23
CA GLY A 83 10.43 18.28 13.84
C GLY A 83 10.83 18.25 12.35
N ALA A 84 10.17 17.45 11.51
CA ALA A 84 10.43 17.40 10.06
C ALA A 84 9.83 18.61 9.33
N LEU A 85 10.34 18.89 8.14
CA LEU A 85 9.57 19.60 7.14
C LEU A 85 8.78 18.57 6.32
N VAL A 86 7.46 18.71 6.29
CA VAL A 86 6.59 17.83 5.49
C VAL A 86 6.35 18.45 4.11
N VAL A 87 6.67 17.69 3.07
CA VAL A 87 6.26 17.98 1.68
C VAL A 87 4.92 17.30 1.44
N ASP A 88 3.85 18.07 1.43
CA ASP A 88 2.48 17.61 1.25
C ASP A 88 2.05 17.79 -0.21
N LEU A 89 1.88 16.69 -0.93
CA LEU A 89 1.58 16.66 -2.36
C LEU A 89 0.07 16.60 -2.66
N ARG A 90 -0.81 16.58 -1.67
CA ARG A 90 -2.25 16.31 -1.85
C ARG A 90 -2.98 17.27 -2.78
N GLU A 91 -2.42 18.46 -3.05
CA GLU A 91 -2.97 19.39 -4.06
C GLU A 91 -2.46 19.10 -5.49
N MET A 92 -1.49 18.21 -5.68
CA MET A 92 -0.96 17.79 -6.97
C MET A 92 -1.66 16.48 -7.42
N ARG A 93 -2.88 16.57 -7.96
CA ARG A 93 -3.74 15.40 -8.26
C ARG A 93 -4.07 15.20 -9.73
N SER A 94 -3.43 15.94 -10.65
CA SER A 94 -3.72 15.81 -12.07
C SER A 94 -3.40 14.42 -12.61
N VAL A 95 -4.25 13.92 -13.50
CA VAL A 95 -4.04 12.67 -14.24
C VAL A 95 -4.29 12.93 -15.72
N THR A 96 -3.38 12.49 -16.59
CA THR A 96 -3.51 12.56 -18.06
C THR A 96 -3.26 11.18 -18.66
N VAL A 97 -4.05 10.82 -19.69
CA VAL A 97 -3.98 9.51 -20.34
C VAL A 97 -3.54 9.67 -21.80
N ASP A 98 -2.49 8.95 -22.18
CA ASP A 98 -2.08 8.74 -23.55
C ASP A 98 -2.61 7.39 -24.03
N ARG A 99 -3.69 7.42 -24.82
CA ARG A 99 -4.36 6.21 -25.32
C ARG A 99 -3.53 5.46 -26.35
N GLU A 100 -2.74 6.17 -27.15
CA GLU A 100 -1.92 5.56 -28.20
C GLU A 100 -0.75 4.80 -27.61
N ARG A 101 -0.08 5.42 -26.64
CA ARG A 101 1.02 4.79 -25.87
C ARG A 101 0.54 3.84 -24.79
N ARG A 102 -0.75 3.90 -24.45
CA ARG A 102 -1.34 3.21 -23.29
C ARG A 102 -0.55 3.51 -22.01
N THR A 103 -0.40 4.81 -21.72
CA THR A 103 0.21 5.25 -20.47
C THR A 103 -0.68 6.30 -19.78
N ALA A 104 -0.55 6.40 -18.47
CA ALA A 104 -1.15 7.46 -17.68
C ALA A 104 -0.07 8.17 -16.88
N ARG A 105 -0.06 9.51 -16.92
CA ARG A 105 0.75 10.35 -16.03
C ARG A 105 -0.11 10.87 -14.92
N ALA A 106 0.33 10.65 -13.69
CA ALA A 106 -0.36 11.06 -12.48
C ALA A 106 0.58 11.87 -11.58
N ALA A 107 0.14 13.01 -11.10
CA ALA A 107 0.90 13.83 -10.16
C ALA A 107 1.01 13.13 -8.80
N GLY A 108 2.09 13.42 -8.05
CA GLY A 108 2.51 12.68 -6.85
C GLY A 108 1.53 12.61 -5.69
N GLY A 109 0.53 13.50 -5.65
CA GLY A 109 -0.55 13.52 -4.65
C GLY A 109 -1.85 12.91 -5.14
N ALA A 110 -1.91 12.35 -6.36
CA ALA A 110 -3.10 11.67 -6.87
C ALA A 110 -3.46 10.44 -6.03
N LEU A 111 -4.75 10.12 -5.98
CA LEU A 111 -5.29 8.91 -5.40
C LEU A 111 -5.59 7.90 -6.51
N TRP A 112 -5.74 6.63 -6.14
CA TRP A 112 -6.08 5.59 -7.12
C TRP A 112 -7.42 5.86 -7.80
N GLU A 113 -8.42 6.38 -7.08
CA GLU A 113 -9.70 6.80 -7.66
C GLU A 113 -9.56 7.85 -8.79
N ASP A 114 -8.54 8.75 -8.71
CA ASP A 114 -8.28 9.72 -9.77
C ASP A 114 -7.75 9.04 -11.03
N VAL A 115 -6.83 8.07 -10.85
CA VAL A 115 -6.26 7.29 -11.95
C VAL A 115 -7.33 6.41 -12.58
N ASP A 116 -8.10 5.67 -11.77
CA ASP A 116 -9.13 4.74 -12.23
C ASP A 116 -10.21 5.48 -13.03
N ARG A 117 -10.70 6.61 -12.51
CA ARG A 117 -11.67 7.47 -13.21
C ARG A 117 -11.14 7.98 -14.55
N ALA A 118 -9.86 8.36 -14.61
CA ALA A 118 -9.25 8.89 -15.83
C ALA A 118 -9.01 7.80 -16.89
N THR A 119 -8.68 6.57 -16.48
CA THR A 119 -8.26 5.51 -17.40
C THR A 119 -9.42 4.62 -17.87
N THR A 120 -10.39 4.31 -16.98
CA THR A 120 -11.47 3.36 -17.27
C THR A 120 -12.45 3.85 -18.33
N VAL A 121 -12.63 5.16 -18.48
CA VAL A 121 -13.44 5.76 -19.57
C VAL A 121 -12.86 5.46 -20.96
N HIS A 122 -11.60 5.01 -21.01
CA HIS A 122 -10.92 4.57 -22.24
C HIS A 122 -10.83 3.06 -22.38
N GLY A 123 -11.46 2.30 -21.48
CA GLY A 123 -11.33 0.83 -21.42
C GLY A 123 -9.92 0.37 -21.03
N LEU A 124 -9.20 1.19 -20.28
CA LEU A 124 -7.83 0.93 -19.83
C LEU A 124 -7.75 1.02 -18.30
N ALA A 125 -6.81 0.27 -17.71
CA ALA A 125 -6.48 0.37 -16.28
C ALA A 125 -5.02 0.00 -16.02
N THR A 126 -4.53 0.33 -14.83
CA THR A 126 -3.26 -0.16 -14.28
C THR A 126 -3.50 -0.73 -12.88
N PRO A 127 -2.70 -1.70 -12.41
CA PRO A 127 -2.84 -2.20 -11.04
C PRO A 127 -2.68 -1.07 -10.02
N GLY A 128 -3.73 -0.85 -9.24
CA GLY A 128 -3.74 0.03 -8.06
C GLY A 128 -3.69 -0.78 -6.76
N GLY A 129 -4.24 -0.23 -5.69
CA GLY A 129 -4.52 -0.94 -4.46
C GLY A 129 -5.89 -1.61 -4.47
N THR A 130 -6.44 -1.79 -3.28
CA THR A 130 -7.81 -2.30 -3.07
C THR A 130 -8.75 -1.23 -2.51
N PHE A 131 -8.26 0.01 -2.33
CA PHE A 131 -9.01 1.18 -1.85
C PHE A 131 -8.72 2.37 -2.75
N GLY A 132 -9.77 2.98 -3.32
CA GLY A 132 -9.65 4.10 -4.24
C GLY A 132 -9.07 5.38 -3.62
N ASP A 133 -9.25 5.61 -2.33
CA ASP A 133 -8.75 6.77 -1.58
C ASP A 133 -7.27 6.67 -1.17
N THR A 134 -6.61 5.56 -1.51
CA THR A 134 -5.17 5.39 -1.25
C THR A 134 -4.32 6.21 -2.22
N GLY A 135 -3.31 6.91 -1.68
CA GLY A 135 -2.36 7.67 -2.49
C GLY A 135 -1.48 6.78 -3.37
N ILE A 136 -1.35 7.14 -4.65
CA ILE A 136 -0.59 6.36 -5.63
C ILE A 136 0.88 6.21 -5.25
N GLY A 137 1.49 7.25 -4.64
CA GLY A 137 2.93 7.31 -4.39
C GLY A 137 3.39 6.26 -3.38
N GLY A 138 2.84 6.28 -2.16
CA GLY A 138 3.25 5.34 -1.11
C GLY A 138 3.01 3.89 -1.52
N LEU A 139 1.85 3.60 -2.11
CA LEU A 139 1.48 2.27 -2.54
C LEU A 139 2.42 1.74 -3.63
N THR A 140 2.62 2.49 -4.71
CA THR A 140 3.48 2.08 -5.84
C THR A 140 4.94 1.90 -5.42
N LEU A 141 5.48 2.86 -4.68
CA LEU A 141 6.90 2.84 -4.29
C LEU A 141 7.26 1.68 -3.37
N THR A 142 6.27 1.02 -2.74
CA THR A 142 6.51 -0.11 -1.83
C THR A 142 5.95 -1.44 -2.37
N GLY A 143 5.48 -1.47 -3.63
CA GLY A 143 4.94 -2.66 -4.31
C GLY A 143 3.61 -2.41 -4.99
N GLY A 144 2.50 -2.51 -4.26
CA GLY A 144 1.14 -2.30 -4.77
C GLY A 144 0.42 -3.57 -5.17
N ILE A 145 -0.02 -4.35 -4.17
CA ILE A 145 -0.94 -5.47 -4.33
C ILE A 145 -2.34 -4.91 -4.63
N GLY A 146 -3.03 -5.46 -5.63
CA GLY A 146 -4.36 -5.01 -6.02
C GLY A 146 -5.07 -5.96 -6.98
N PHE A 147 -6.29 -5.59 -7.37
CA PHE A 147 -7.21 -6.48 -8.09
C PHE A 147 -6.76 -6.90 -9.50
N LEU A 148 -5.84 -6.18 -10.15
CA LEU A 148 -5.31 -6.54 -11.48
C LEU A 148 -3.94 -7.25 -11.42
N MET A 149 -3.44 -7.57 -10.21
CA MET A 149 -2.07 -8.07 -10.05
C MET A 149 -1.79 -9.39 -10.75
N GLY A 150 -2.79 -10.25 -10.89
CA GLY A 150 -2.63 -11.56 -11.51
C GLY A 150 -2.31 -11.47 -13.00
N THR A 151 -2.92 -10.53 -13.72
CA THR A 151 -2.74 -10.33 -15.16
C THR A 151 -1.72 -9.25 -15.51
N ALA A 152 -1.54 -8.25 -14.66
CA ALA A 152 -0.72 -7.07 -14.96
C ALA A 152 0.44 -6.81 -13.97
N GLY A 153 0.63 -7.65 -12.95
CA GLY A 153 1.68 -7.47 -11.96
C GLY A 153 1.31 -6.47 -10.86
N LEU A 154 2.27 -6.09 -10.05
CA LEU A 154 2.10 -5.09 -8.99
C LEU A 154 2.05 -3.67 -9.57
N SER A 155 1.57 -2.68 -8.80
CA SER A 155 1.59 -1.27 -9.23
C SER A 155 3.00 -0.81 -9.60
N CYS A 156 4.00 -1.18 -8.83
CA CYS A 156 5.40 -0.83 -9.09
C CYS A 156 5.95 -1.43 -10.39
N ASP A 157 5.44 -2.59 -10.83
CA ASP A 157 5.84 -3.24 -12.07
C ASP A 157 5.40 -2.44 -13.30
N ASN A 158 4.33 -1.66 -13.14
CA ASN A 158 3.73 -0.83 -14.16
C ASN A 158 4.25 0.61 -14.17
N LEU A 159 5.13 0.99 -13.23
CA LEU A 159 5.80 2.28 -13.24
C LEU A 159 6.86 2.29 -14.36
N VAL A 160 6.65 3.07 -15.42
CA VAL A 160 7.57 3.14 -16.57
C VAL A 160 8.47 4.38 -16.55
N ARG A 161 8.03 5.45 -15.85
CA ARG A 161 8.81 6.67 -15.67
C ARG A 161 8.37 7.40 -14.39
N ALA A 162 9.28 8.14 -13.79
CA ALA A 162 8.96 9.04 -12.68
C ALA A 162 9.83 10.30 -12.74
N THR A 163 9.22 11.46 -12.40
CA THR A 163 9.95 12.70 -12.17
C THR A 163 10.20 12.87 -10.68
N VAL A 164 11.45 13.01 -10.28
CA VAL A 164 11.90 12.97 -8.88
C VAL A 164 12.64 14.24 -8.51
N VAL A 165 12.28 14.88 -7.40
CA VAL A 165 13.07 15.94 -6.77
C VAL A 165 13.97 15.29 -5.71
N THR A 166 15.29 15.33 -5.92
CA THR A 166 16.30 14.71 -5.07
C THR A 166 16.67 15.57 -3.85
N ALA A 167 17.48 15.05 -2.93
CA ALA A 167 17.81 15.73 -1.67
C ALA A 167 18.57 17.07 -1.83
N ASP A 168 19.21 17.29 -2.97
CA ASP A 168 19.85 18.58 -3.31
C ASP A 168 18.89 19.58 -4.01
N GLY A 169 17.63 19.17 -4.25
CA GLY A 169 16.63 19.96 -4.99
C GLY A 169 16.80 19.92 -6.50
N SER A 170 17.54 18.94 -7.04
CA SER A 170 17.62 18.68 -8.48
C SER A 170 16.41 17.88 -8.94
N ILE A 171 15.98 18.09 -10.19
CA ILE A 171 14.92 17.33 -10.84
C ILE A 171 15.58 16.26 -11.71
N VAL A 172 15.23 15.01 -11.49
CA VAL A 172 15.78 13.83 -12.21
C VAL A 172 14.64 13.01 -12.79
N GLU A 173 14.81 12.55 -14.02
CA GLU A 173 13.91 11.59 -14.65
C GLU A 173 14.41 10.15 -14.41
N ALA A 174 13.60 9.35 -13.73
CA ALA A 174 13.79 7.90 -13.62
C ALA A 174 13.05 7.19 -14.76
N GLY A 175 13.73 6.32 -15.50
CA GLY A 175 13.13 5.65 -16.67
C GLY A 175 14.17 5.14 -17.64
N GLU A 176 13.75 4.48 -18.71
CA GLU A 176 14.65 3.96 -19.74
C GLU A 176 15.44 5.08 -20.44
N ALA A 177 14.77 6.20 -20.74
CA ALA A 177 15.41 7.38 -21.35
C ALA A 177 16.11 8.30 -20.32
N GLY A 178 15.95 8.05 -19.02
CA GLY A 178 16.53 8.79 -17.92
C GLY A 178 17.53 7.95 -17.13
N ASP A 179 17.28 7.77 -15.81
CA ASP A 179 18.06 6.88 -14.97
C ASP A 179 17.31 5.56 -14.71
N PRO A 180 17.70 4.45 -15.36
CA PRO A 180 17.05 3.16 -15.18
C PRO A 180 17.34 2.54 -13.80
N GLU A 181 18.45 2.91 -13.16
CA GLU A 181 18.80 2.42 -11.82
C GLU A 181 17.92 3.06 -10.75
N LEU A 182 17.60 4.35 -10.91
CA LEU A 182 16.64 5.03 -10.05
C LEU A 182 15.22 4.45 -10.27
N LEU A 183 14.82 4.16 -11.52
CA LEU A 183 13.53 3.52 -11.79
C LEU A 183 13.43 2.15 -11.10
N TRP A 184 14.49 1.33 -11.21
CA TRP A 184 14.56 0.05 -10.53
C TRP A 184 14.37 0.21 -9.01
N ALA A 185 15.02 1.19 -8.41
CA ALA A 185 14.93 1.47 -6.98
C ALA A 185 13.53 1.94 -6.56
N LEU A 186 12.87 2.78 -7.37
CA LEU A 186 11.50 3.26 -7.12
C LEU A 186 10.46 2.14 -7.25
N ARG A 187 10.76 1.06 -7.98
CA ARG A 187 9.90 -0.12 -8.10
C ARG A 187 9.99 -1.03 -6.87
N GLY A 188 9.60 -0.51 -5.70
CA GLY A 188 9.50 -1.26 -4.45
C GLY A 188 10.49 -0.86 -3.35
N GLY A 189 11.47 0.02 -3.62
CA GLY A 189 12.44 0.49 -2.61
C GLY A 189 11.95 1.63 -1.72
N GLY A 190 10.68 2.03 -1.86
CA GLY A 190 10.05 3.07 -1.06
C GLY A 190 10.44 4.50 -1.42
N GLY A 191 10.05 5.44 -0.59
CA GLY A 191 10.31 6.89 -0.75
C GLY A 191 11.71 7.33 -0.32
N ASN A 192 12.73 6.50 -0.49
CA ASN A 192 14.08 6.74 0.01
C ASN A 192 14.93 7.68 -0.83
N PHE A 193 14.57 7.92 -2.10
CA PHE A 193 15.49 8.50 -3.11
C PHE A 193 15.13 9.93 -3.50
N GLY A 194 13.99 10.43 -3.08
CA GLY A 194 13.48 11.76 -3.42
C GLY A 194 11.97 11.84 -3.35
N VAL A 195 11.44 13.02 -3.66
CA VAL A 195 10.01 13.27 -3.79
C VAL A 195 9.61 12.99 -5.23
N VAL A 196 8.80 11.96 -5.46
CA VAL A 196 8.24 11.68 -6.79
C VAL A 196 7.06 12.61 -7.02
N THR A 197 7.21 13.52 -7.96
CA THR A 197 6.21 14.54 -8.29
C THR A 197 5.29 14.13 -9.45
N GLU A 198 5.73 13.22 -10.30
CA GLU A 198 4.94 12.62 -11.39
C GLU A 198 5.31 11.15 -11.54
N PHE A 199 4.30 10.30 -11.71
CA PHE A 199 4.39 8.87 -12.03
C PHE A 199 3.82 8.65 -13.43
N GLU A 200 4.48 7.87 -14.28
CA GLU A 200 3.92 7.39 -15.54
C GLU A 200 3.76 5.87 -15.48
N PHE A 201 2.52 5.42 -15.61
CA PHE A 201 2.15 4.00 -15.55
C PHE A 201 1.84 3.45 -16.92
N ALA A 202 2.25 2.21 -17.19
CA ALA A 202 1.70 1.42 -18.29
C ALA A 202 0.23 1.07 -18.01
N LEU A 203 -0.60 1.11 -19.05
CA LEU A 203 -2.01 0.77 -18.98
C LEU A 203 -2.30 -0.50 -19.77
N HIS A 204 -3.21 -1.30 -19.24
CA HIS A 204 -3.68 -2.56 -19.82
C HIS A 204 -5.14 -2.45 -20.26
N PRO A 205 -5.55 -3.16 -21.33
CA PRO A 205 -6.97 -3.27 -21.66
C PRO A 205 -7.76 -3.84 -20.50
N LEU A 206 -8.84 -3.17 -20.16
CA LEU A 206 -9.75 -3.58 -19.10
C LEU A 206 -10.94 -4.32 -19.72
N GLY A 207 -11.04 -5.62 -19.43
CA GLY A 207 -12.18 -6.46 -19.78
C GLY A 207 -13.32 -6.38 -18.75
N PRO A 208 -14.33 -7.22 -18.89
CA PRO A 208 -15.37 -7.36 -17.89
C PRO A 208 -14.79 -7.90 -16.58
N ILE A 209 -15.34 -7.44 -15.47
CA ILE A 209 -14.96 -7.85 -14.11
C ILE A 209 -16.20 -8.42 -13.42
N TYR A 210 -15.99 -9.52 -12.71
CA TYR A 210 -16.98 -10.16 -11.88
C TYR A 210 -16.43 -10.34 -10.47
N VAL A 211 -17.24 -10.10 -9.45
CA VAL A 211 -16.88 -10.33 -8.05
C VAL A 211 -17.85 -11.31 -7.42
N ALA A 212 -17.33 -12.30 -6.74
CA ALA A 212 -18.10 -13.15 -5.83
C ALA A 212 -17.58 -12.93 -4.41
N ASP A 213 -18.51 -12.56 -3.53
CA ASP A 213 -18.25 -12.46 -2.11
C ASP A 213 -18.78 -13.72 -1.43
N LEU A 214 -17.93 -14.74 -1.36
CA LEU A 214 -18.28 -16.04 -0.82
C LEU A 214 -18.14 -16.02 0.70
N ALA A 215 -19.21 -16.36 1.42
CA ALA A 215 -19.24 -16.37 2.88
C ALA A 215 -19.30 -17.81 3.42
N LEU A 216 -18.56 -18.06 4.49
CA LEU A 216 -18.49 -19.34 5.19
C LEU A 216 -18.55 -19.10 6.70
N PRO A 217 -19.40 -19.83 7.47
CA PRO A 217 -19.37 -19.77 8.92
C PRO A 217 -17.99 -20.09 9.51
N LEU A 218 -17.61 -19.41 10.60
CA LEU A 218 -16.28 -19.53 11.20
C LEU A 218 -15.96 -20.96 11.69
N ASP A 219 -16.95 -21.72 12.15
CA ASP A 219 -16.79 -23.11 12.57
C ASP A 219 -16.36 -24.05 11.43
N ARG A 220 -16.54 -23.60 10.16
CA ARG A 220 -16.11 -24.27 8.94
C ARG A 220 -14.92 -23.61 8.25
N SER A 221 -14.37 -22.53 8.83
CA SER A 221 -13.34 -21.72 8.16
C SER A 221 -12.08 -22.49 7.77
N ARG A 222 -11.69 -23.52 8.54
CA ARG A 222 -10.55 -24.38 8.21
C ARG A 222 -10.72 -25.02 6.82
N GLU A 223 -11.88 -25.59 6.52
CA GLU A 223 -12.16 -26.22 5.23
C GLU A 223 -12.08 -25.20 4.07
N GLY A 224 -12.59 -23.98 4.32
CA GLY A 224 -12.47 -22.89 3.35
C GLY A 224 -11.02 -22.44 3.14
N LEU A 225 -10.21 -22.38 4.20
CA LEU A 225 -8.79 -22.04 4.13
C LEU A 225 -7.99 -23.10 3.37
N GLU A 226 -8.25 -24.39 3.59
CA GLU A 226 -7.64 -25.48 2.83
C GLU A 226 -8.02 -25.42 1.35
N ALA A 227 -9.30 -25.18 1.05
CA ALA A 227 -9.78 -25.06 -0.33
C ALA A 227 -9.19 -23.84 -1.06
N VAL A 228 -9.08 -22.68 -0.43
CA VAL A 228 -8.48 -21.50 -1.04
C VAL A 228 -6.96 -21.64 -1.19
N ALA A 229 -6.28 -22.32 -0.28
CA ALA A 229 -4.86 -22.63 -0.38
C ALA A 229 -4.56 -23.48 -1.63
N GLU A 230 -5.34 -24.56 -1.83
CA GLU A 230 -5.22 -25.39 -3.03
C GLU A 230 -5.56 -24.63 -4.30
N LEU A 231 -6.65 -23.84 -4.28
CA LEU A 231 -7.04 -23.02 -5.41
C LEU A 231 -5.96 -22.04 -5.81
N ALA A 232 -5.32 -21.34 -4.87
CA ALA A 232 -4.28 -20.36 -5.15
C ALA A 232 -3.02 -20.95 -5.79
N ARG A 233 -2.80 -22.26 -5.67
CA ARG A 233 -1.68 -22.94 -6.34
C ARG A 233 -1.88 -23.08 -7.84
N THR A 234 -3.13 -23.21 -8.27
CA THR A 234 -3.54 -23.48 -9.65
C THR A 234 -4.41 -22.40 -10.27
N ALA A 235 -4.69 -21.33 -9.53
CA ALA A 235 -5.53 -20.22 -9.96
C ALA A 235 -5.04 -19.63 -11.30
N PRO A 236 -5.95 -19.41 -12.26
CA PRO A 236 -5.60 -18.68 -13.47
C PRO A 236 -5.24 -17.21 -13.11
N PRO A 237 -4.40 -16.55 -13.93
CA PRO A 237 -3.99 -15.16 -13.64
C PRO A 237 -5.17 -14.17 -13.58
N GLU A 238 -6.28 -14.48 -14.19
CA GLU A 238 -7.52 -13.70 -14.17
C GLU A 238 -8.24 -13.75 -12.82
N LEU A 239 -7.90 -14.70 -11.92
CA LEU A 239 -8.52 -14.85 -10.62
C LEU A 239 -7.65 -14.24 -9.52
N VAL A 240 -8.19 -13.24 -8.84
CA VAL A 240 -7.63 -12.66 -7.60
C VAL A 240 -8.47 -13.09 -6.42
N LEU A 241 -7.83 -13.55 -5.36
CA LEU A 241 -8.46 -14.08 -4.16
C LEU A 241 -8.01 -13.30 -2.93
N LEU A 242 -8.99 -12.85 -2.15
CA LEU A 242 -8.78 -12.29 -0.82
C LEU A 242 -9.58 -13.09 0.19
N VAL A 243 -9.03 -13.28 1.39
CA VAL A 243 -9.78 -13.85 2.52
C VAL A 243 -9.72 -12.85 3.65
N LEU A 244 -10.86 -12.55 4.24
CA LEU A 244 -10.95 -11.59 5.34
C LEU A 244 -11.96 -12.02 6.40
N GLY A 245 -11.64 -11.71 7.63
CA GLY A 245 -12.54 -11.99 8.76
C GLY A 245 -11.83 -11.89 10.12
N PRO A 246 -12.61 -12.04 11.18
CA PRO A 246 -14.03 -12.39 11.20
C PRO A 246 -14.91 -11.22 10.74
N THR A 247 -16.02 -11.53 10.06
CA THR A 247 -17.00 -10.56 9.59
C THR A 247 -18.43 -10.95 9.99
N THR A 248 -19.40 -10.06 9.77
CA THR A 248 -20.83 -10.38 9.91
C THR A 248 -21.37 -11.04 8.65
N ALA A 249 -22.59 -11.61 8.74
CA ALA A 249 -23.31 -12.15 7.58
C ALA A 249 -23.59 -11.10 6.52
N GLU A 250 -23.86 -9.84 6.90
CA GLU A 250 -24.09 -8.72 6.00
C GLU A 250 -22.81 -7.89 5.85
N ARG A 251 -22.50 -7.42 4.62
CA ARG A 251 -21.46 -6.41 4.41
C ARG A 251 -21.90 -5.08 5.03
N PRO A 252 -21.08 -4.21 5.61
CA PRO A 252 -19.78 -3.74 5.12
C PRO A 252 -18.74 -3.45 6.22
N LEU A 253 -17.50 -3.11 5.81
CA LEU A 253 -16.44 -2.58 6.68
C LEU A 253 -16.67 -1.10 7.09
N GLU A 254 -17.64 -0.42 6.48
CA GLU A 254 -17.85 1.03 6.62
C GLU A 254 -18.43 1.49 7.96
N THR A 255 -19.08 0.60 8.67
CA THR A 255 -19.67 0.88 9.98
C THR A 255 -19.34 -0.23 10.96
N ALA A 256 -19.31 0.08 12.26
CA ALA A 256 -19.18 -0.96 13.26
C ALA A 256 -20.16 -2.10 12.98
N PRO A 257 -19.68 -3.34 12.86
CA PRO A 257 -20.54 -4.47 12.50
C PRO A 257 -21.67 -4.61 13.53
N ARG A 258 -22.89 -4.69 13.03
CA ARG A 258 -24.06 -4.96 13.87
C ARG A 258 -24.34 -6.47 13.84
N GLY A 259 -24.00 -7.15 14.92
CA GLY A 259 -24.25 -8.59 15.09
C GLY A 259 -22.99 -9.41 15.25
N PRO A 260 -23.14 -10.75 15.36
CA PRO A 260 -22.03 -11.67 15.52
C PRO A 260 -21.07 -11.63 14.33
N ARG A 261 -19.78 -11.62 14.61
CA ARG A 261 -18.70 -11.73 13.60
C ARG A 261 -18.30 -13.19 13.45
N ASP A 262 -19.19 -13.99 12.89
CA ASP A 262 -19.12 -15.46 12.83
C ASP A 262 -18.93 -16.00 11.40
N PHE A 263 -18.48 -15.14 10.47
CA PHE A 263 -18.19 -15.50 9.09
C PHE A 263 -16.74 -15.17 8.71
N LEU A 264 -16.18 -16.04 7.84
CA LEU A 264 -15.01 -15.77 7.03
C LEU A 264 -15.46 -15.51 5.59
N ARG A 265 -14.90 -14.49 4.93
CA ARG A 265 -15.24 -14.15 3.54
C ARG A 265 -14.08 -14.47 2.62
N PHE A 266 -14.43 -15.03 1.47
CA PHE A 266 -13.55 -15.33 0.36
C PHE A 266 -14.00 -14.47 -0.82
N SER A 267 -13.35 -13.33 -1.04
CA SER A 267 -13.64 -12.45 -2.15
C SER A 267 -12.87 -12.94 -3.37
N ALA A 268 -13.59 -13.37 -4.40
CA ALA A 268 -13.03 -13.79 -5.68
C ALA A 268 -13.34 -12.73 -6.73
N VAL A 269 -12.30 -12.11 -7.29
CA VAL A 269 -12.40 -11.14 -8.40
C VAL A 269 -11.90 -11.81 -9.66
N TYR A 270 -12.75 -11.91 -10.68
CA TYR A 270 -12.48 -12.62 -11.91
C TYR A 270 -12.54 -11.69 -13.14
N HIS A 271 -11.48 -11.71 -13.94
CA HIS A 271 -11.32 -10.85 -15.12
C HIS A 271 -11.45 -11.60 -16.44
N GLY A 272 -12.02 -12.81 -16.44
CA GLY A 272 -12.27 -13.64 -17.60
C GLY A 272 -13.74 -13.70 -18.04
N PRO A 273 -14.09 -14.59 -18.97
CA PRO A 273 -15.48 -14.81 -19.37
C PRO A 273 -16.35 -15.29 -18.19
N LEU A 274 -17.53 -14.73 -18.01
CA LEU A 274 -18.44 -15.12 -16.89
C LEU A 274 -18.74 -16.62 -16.88
N ALA A 275 -18.83 -17.24 -18.06
CA ALA A 275 -19.10 -18.68 -18.18
C ALA A 275 -18.08 -19.55 -17.45
N ASP A 276 -16.83 -19.06 -17.31
CA ASP A 276 -15.74 -19.79 -16.68
C ASP A 276 -15.53 -19.43 -15.19
N ALA A 277 -16.26 -18.41 -14.70
CA ALA A 277 -16.05 -17.86 -13.36
C ALA A 277 -16.33 -18.87 -12.23
N ASP A 278 -17.43 -19.63 -12.31
CA ASP A 278 -17.75 -20.65 -11.30
C ASP A 278 -16.75 -21.83 -11.33
N ASP A 279 -16.25 -22.16 -12.53
CA ASP A 279 -15.19 -23.16 -12.68
C ASP A 279 -13.87 -22.69 -12.06
N ALA A 280 -13.56 -21.42 -12.18
CA ALA A 280 -12.36 -20.83 -11.59
C ALA A 280 -12.34 -20.90 -10.04
N VAL A 281 -13.52 -20.96 -9.40
CA VAL A 281 -13.66 -21.08 -7.94
C VAL A 281 -14.27 -22.43 -7.49
N ARG A 282 -14.25 -23.44 -8.35
CA ARG A 282 -14.91 -24.74 -8.09
C ARG A 282 -14.51 -25.36 -6.75
N ALA A 283 -13.25 -25.26 -6.34
CA ALA A 283 -12.77 -25.79 -5.07
C ALA A 283 -13.47 -25.12 -3.87
N LEU A 284 -13.69 -23.82 -3.92
CA LEU A 284 -14.43 -23.10 -2.87
C LEU A 284 -15.93 -23.45 -2.93
N ARG A 285 -16.52 -23.58 -4.12
CA ARG A 285 -17.92 -24.01 -4.28
C ARG A 285 -18.21 -25.39 -3.71
N ALA A 286 -17.22 -26.27 -3.69
CA ALA A 286 -17.34 -27.62 -3.13
C ALA A 286 -17.39 -27.64 -1.59
N VAL A 287 -17.00 -26.58 -0.92
CA VAL A 287 -17.05 -26.47 0.54
C VAL A 287 -18.52 -26.34 0.98
N PRO A 288 -19.02 -27.26 1.83
CA PRO A 288 -20.41 -27.16 2.30
C PRO A 288 -20.70 -25.84 3.01
N GLN A 289 -21.89 -25.29 2.77
CA GLN A 289 -22.36 -23.99 3.28
C GLN A 289 -21.63 -22.75 2.70
N MET A 290 -20.69 -22.90 1.78
CA MET A 290 -20.16 -21.78 1.02
C MET A 290 -21.27 -21.14 0.19
N SER A 291 -21.51 -19.87 0.36
CA SER A 291 -22.58 -19.12 -0.33
C SER A 291 -22.05 -17.87 -1.00
N GLY A 292 -22.76 -17.39 -2.02
CA GLY A 292 -22.42 -16.21 -2.81
C GLY A 292 -22.48 -16.49 -4.31
N ALA A 293 -22.54 -15.47 -5.16
CA ALA A 293 -22.59 -15.58 -6.61
C ALA A 293 -21.69 -14.53 -7.26
N PHE A 294 -21.24 -14.77 -8.50
CA PHE A 294 -20.55 -13.76 -9.28
C PHE A 294 -21.54 -12.72 -9.79
N GLU A 295 -21.21 -11.46 -9.56
CA GLU A 295 -21.93 -10.30 -10.06
C GLU A 295 -20.99 -9.43 -10.89
N PRO A 296 -21.48 -8.81 -11.99
CA PRO A 296 -20.69 -7.87 -12.75
C PRO A 296 -20.45 -6.59 -11.93
N ILE A 297 -19.25 -6.04 -12.07
CA ILE A 297 -18.85 -4.80 -11.39
C ILE A 297 -17.94 -3.99 -12.30
N THR A 298 -17.98 -2.67 -12.20
CA THR A 298 -16.97 -1.80 -12.83
C THR A 298 -15.71 -1.70 -11.98
N TYR A 299 -14.57 -1.37 -12.58
CA TYR A 299 -13.31 -1.26 -11.82
C TYR A 299 -13.36 -0.17 -10.74
N PRO A 300 -13.92 1.03 -10.97
CA PRO A 300 -14.10 2.02 -9.90
C PRO A 300 -15.01 1.55 -8.75
N GLU A 301 -16.11 0.82 -9.05
CA GLU A 301 -16.98 0.24 -8.03
C GLU A 301 -16.24 -0.85 -7.23
N LEU A 302 -15.43 -1.67 -7.89
CA LEU A 302 -14.59 -2.67 -7.23
C LEU A 302 -13.61 -2.03 -6.25
N GLN A 303 -12.97 -0.92 -6.63
CA GLN A 303 -12.07 -0.16 -5.76
C GLN A 303 -12.79 0.52 -4.58
N ALA A 304 -14.08 0.72 -4.69
CA ALA A 304 -14.94 1.25 -3.62
C ALA A 304 -15.64 0.15 -2.79
N ILE A 305 -15.53 -1.13 -3.19
CA ILE A 305 -16.30 -2.23 -2.59
C ILE A 305 -15.94 -2.49 -1.12
N SER A 306 -14.73 -2.20 -0.73
CA SER A 306 -14.26 -2.30 0.66
C SER A 306 -14.70 -1.12 1.52
N GLY A 307 -15.39 -0.13 0.92
CA GLY A 307 -15.74 1.13 1.57
C GLY A 307 -14.51 2.01 1.84
N VAL A 308 -14.72 3.07 2.60
CA VAL A 308 -13.66 3.95 3.09
C VAL A 308 -13.49 3.69 4.58
N LEU A 309 -12.32 3.22 4.99
CA LEU A 309 -11.98 3.19 6.41
C LEU A 309 -11.84 4.64 6.91
N PRO A 310 -12.60 5.07 7.93
CA PRO A 310 -12.55 6.44 8.38
C PRO A 310 -11.16 6.84 8.85
N PHE A 311 -10.70 8.02 8.44
CA PHE A 311 -9.49 8.62 9.01
C PHE A 311 -9.68 8.86 10.51
N GLY A 312 -8.66 8.52 11.29
CA GLY A 312 -8.66 8.73 12.73
C GLY A 312 -9.02 7.51 13.56
N LEU A 313 -9.42 6.39 12.94
CA LEU A 313 -9.38 5.10 13.62
C LEU A 313 -7.93 4.76 14.00
N ARG A 314 -7.80 4.05 15.09
CA ARG A 314 -6.50 3.58 15.59
C ARG A 314 -6.14 2.29 14.86
N HIS A 315 -4.91 2.19 14.37
CA HIS A 315 -4.45 1.06 13.57
C HIS A 315 -3.11 0.52 14.06
N TYR A 316 -3.01 -0.79 14.13
CA TYR A 316 -1.72 -1.49 14.23
C TYR A 316 -1.79 -2.78 13.41
N TRP A 317 -0.96 -2.85 12.36
CA TRP A 317 -0.98 -3.94 11.39
C TRP A 317 0.32 -4.71 11.44
N LYS A 318 0.25 -6.04 11.46
CA LYS A 318 1.45 -6.89 11.45
C LYS A 318 1.17 -8.19 10.72
N GLY A 319 2.15 -8.62 9.90
CA GLY A 319 1.97 -9.82 9.11
C GLY A 319 3.23 -10.27 8.40
N HIS A 320 3.06 -11.22 7.50
CA HIS A 320 4.14 -11.83 6.73
C HIS A 320 3.75 -12.11 5.29
N LEU A 321 4.74 -12.02 4.41
CA LEU A 321 4.69 -12.65 3.11
C LEU A 321 5.12 -14.11 3.26
N VAL A 322 4.25 -15.05 2.86
CA VAL A 322 4.49 -16.48 3.02
C VAL A 322 4.52 -17.21 1.67
N ARG A 323 5.26 -18.31 1.61
CA ARG A 323 5.41 -19.10 0.39
C ARG A 323 4.13 -19.82 0.01
N ASP A 324 3.42 -20.31 1.00
CA ASP A 324 2.17 -21.07 0.85
C ASP A 324 1.33 -20.95 2.12
N LEU A 325 0.07 -21.28 2.02
CA LEU A 325 -0.83 -21.43 3.16
C LEU A 325 -0.82 -22.91 3.54
N ASP A 326 0.18 -23.33 4.34
CA ASP A 326 0.32 -24.68 4.86
C ASP A 326 -0.49 -24.87 6.16
N ASP A 327 -0.50 -26.08 6.69
CA ASP A 327 -1.27 -26.41 7.91
C ASP A 327 -0.91 -25.50 9.09
N THR A 328 0.38 -25.14 9.25
CA THR A 328 0.84 -24.24 10.32
C THR A 328 0.27 -22.83 10.14
N ALA A 329 0.30 -22.32 8.91
CA ALA A 329 -0.27 -21.02 8.60
C ALA A 329 -1.82 -21.04 8.72
N ILE A 330 -2.49 -22.12 8.29
CA ILE A 330 -3.93 -22.32 8.45
C ILE A 330 -4.32 -22.34 9.94
N ASP A 331 -3.58 -23.06 10.79
CA ASP A 331 -3.82 -23.09 12.23
C ASP A 331 -3.71 -21.69 12.86
N ALA A 332 -2.65 -20.96 12.50
CA ALA A 332 -2.44 -19.58 12.98
C ALA A 332 -3.55 -18.63 12.52
N VAL A 333 -4.00 -18.75 11.26
CA VAL A 333 -5.11 -17.97 10.69
C VAL A 333 -6.41 -18.30 11.42
N PHE A 334 -6.72 -19.58 11.60
CA PHE A 334 -7.94 -20.03 12.29
C PHE A 334 -8.00 -19.49 13.73
N GLU A 335 -6.92 -19.63 14.48
CA GLU A 335 -6.80 -19.09 15.84
C GLU A 335 -6.99 -17.56 15.86
N ALA A 336 -6.37 -16.84 14.91
CA ALA A 336 -6.44 -15.41 14.83
C ALA A 336 -7.85 -14.90 14.53
N VAL A 337 -8.58 -15.54 13.59
CA VAL A 337 -9.95 -15.10 13.24
C VAL A 337 -10.96 -15.41 14.33
N THR A 338 -10.77 -16.50 15.07
CA THR A 338 -11.65 -16.88 16.19
C THR A 338 -11.47 -15.99 17.42
N HIS A 339 -10.31 -15.35 17.56
CA HIS A 339 -9.96 -14.52 18.73
C HIS A 339 -9.64 -13.05 18.36
N ALA A 340 -10.12 -12.58 17.22
CA ALA A 340 -9.94 -11.19 16.82
C ALA A 340 -10.71 -10.24 17.76
N PRO A 341 -10.01 -9.27 18.40
CA PRO A 341 -10.63 -8.38 19.38
C PRO A 341 -11.44 -7.28 18.72
N GLY A 342 -12.35 -6.68 19.51
CA GLY A 342 -13.10 -5.49 19.11
C GLY A 342 -14.05 -5.71 17.93
N ALA A 343 -14.52 -4.62 17.36
CA ALA A 343 -15.53 -4.63 16.30
C ALA A 343 -14.95 -4.63 14.88
N PHE A 344 -13.76 -4.04 14.69
CA PHE A 344 -13.19 -3.78 13.36
C PHE A 344 -11.97 -4.62 13.02
N SER A 345 -11.30 -5.22 14.02
CA SER A 345 -10.07 -5.98 13.77
C SER A 345 -10.33 -7.24 12.97
N ILE A 346 -9.58 -7.42 11.89
CA ILE A 346 -9.70 -8.55 10.97
C ILE A 346 -8.33 -9.09 10.59
N LEU A 347 -8.31 -10.34 10.16
CA LEU A 347 -7.20 -10.91 9.42
C LEU A 347 -7.48 -10.76 7.92
N LEU A 348 -6.49 -10.30 7.17
CA LEU A 348 -6.52 -10.19 5.72
C LEU A 348 -5.49 -11.12 5.11
N LEU A 349 -5.92 -11.97 4.19
CA LEU A 349 -5.07 -12.77 3.33
C LEU A 349 -5.28 -12.32 1.87
N GLU A 350 -4.20 -12.06 1.17
CA GLU A 350 -4.19 -11.71 -0.24
C GLU A 350 -3.37 -12.73 -1.01
N ALA A 351 -4.01 -13.46 -1.92
CA ALA A 351 -3.31 -14.41 -2.78
C ALA A 351 -2.55 -13.67 -3.88
N ILE A 352 -1.23 -13.78 -3.88
CA ILE A 352 -0.35 -13.20 -4.90
C ILE A 352 -0.23 -14.21 -6.04
N THR A 353 -0.81 -13.91 -7.20
CA THR A 353 -0.97 -14.84 -8.32
C THR A 353 -0.35 -14.28 -9.62
N GLY A 354 -0.23 -15.12 -10.63
CA GLY A 354 0.10 -14.74 -11.99
C GLY A 354 1.36 -13.89 -12.13
N VAL A 355 1.24 -12.79 -12.89
CA VAL A 355 2.33 -11.89 -13.26
C VAL A 355 3.01 -11.23 -12.07
N ALA A 356 2.27 -10.95 -10.97
CA ALA A 356 2.85 -10.36 -9.76
C ALA A 356 3.99 -11.20 -9.13
N ARG A 357 4.06 -12.49 -9.46
CA ARG A 357 5.11 -13.42 -9.00
C ARG A 357 6.31 -13.50 -9.93
N THR A 358 6.32 -12.74 -11.02
CA THR A 358 7.42 -12.69 -11.98
C THR A 358 8.18 -11.38 -11.85
N GLU A 359 9.46 -11.38 -12.19
CA GLU A 359 10.26 -10.16 -12.24
C GLU A 359 9.85 -9.35 -13.48
N PRO A 360 9.53 -8.05 -13.37
CA PRO A 360 9.18 -7.23 -14.51
C PRO A 360 10.40 -6.93 -15.41
N ALA A 361 10.16 -6.53 -16.66
CA ALA A 361 11.20 -6.05 -17.54
C ALA A 361 11.95 -4.87 -16.90
N GLY A 362 13.30 -4.91 -16.95
CA GLY A 362 14.16 -3.94 -16.26
C GLY A 362 14.32 -4.17 -14.76
N GLY A 363 13.64 -5.17 -14.21
CA GLY A 363 13.71 -5.51 -12.79
C GLY A 363 12.95 -4.57 -11.86
N ALA A 364 12.91 -4.95 -10.57
CA ALA A 364 12.31 -4.19 -9.50
C ALA A 364 13.08 -4.40 -8.18
N ALA A 365 13.07 -3.41 -7.31
CA ALA A 365 13.58 -3.56 -5.95
C ALA A 365 12.67 -4.44 -5.09
N PHE A 366 11.38 -4.52 -5.40
CA PHE A 366 10.47 -5.47 -4.75
C PHE A 366 10.89 -6.90 -5.05
N GLY A 367 11.41 -7.61 -4.03
CA GLY A 367 12.07 -8.90 -4.19
C GLY A 367 11.26 -10.13 -3.78
N GLN A 368 10.10 -9.95 -3.15
CA GLN A 368 9.33 -11.04 -2.51
C GLN A 368 8.45 -11.84 -3.50
N ARG A 369 8.95 -12.08 -4.73
CA ARG A 369 8.20 -12.74 -5.84
C ARG A 369 7.86 -14.20 -5.59
N GLN A 370 8.50 -14.83 -4.62
CA GLN A 370 8.20 -16.22 -4.24
C GLN A 370 6.99 -16.33 -3.32
N ALA A 371 6.52 -15.21 -2.76
CA ALA A 371 5.32 -15.18 -1.94
C ALA A 371 4.11 -15.59 -2.78
N ARG A 372 3.28 -16.43 -2.19
CA ARG A 372 1.95 -16.76 -2.71
C ARG A 372 0.86 -16.07 -1.89
N TRP A 373 1.17 -15.68 -0.68
CA TRP A 373 0.23 -15.00 0.20
C TRP A 373 0.88 -13.86 0.96
N ASN A 374 0.13 -12.78 1.09
CA ASN A 374 0.31 -11.81 2.16
C ASN A 374 -0.73 -12.10 3.23
N ILE A 375 -0.29 -12.31 4.47
CA ILE A 375 -1.16 -12.57 5.62
C ILE A 375 -0.89 -11.50 6.66
N THR A 376 -1.90 -10.68 6.96
CA THR A 376 -1.74 -9.52 7.85
C THR A 376 -2.89 -9.43 8.84
N ALA A 377 -2.58 -9.36 10.12
CA ALA A 377 -3.52 -8.99 11.17
C ALA A 377 -3.69 -7.47 11.16
N LEU A 378 -4.90 -7.02 10.90
CA LEU A 378 -5.29 -5.62 10.89
C LEU A 378 -5.99 -5.31 12.22
N GLY A 379 -5.24 -4.89 13.24
CA GLY A 379 -5.82 -4.31 14.46
C GLY A 379 -6.40 -2.94 14.13
N ILE A 380 -7.70 -2.78 14.35
CA ILE A 380 -8.46 -1.55 14.05
C ILE A 380 -9.45 -1.29 15.18
N TRP A 381 -9.38 -0.11 15.80
CA TRP A 381 -10.24 0.22 16.95
C TRP A 381 -10.42 1.74 17.12
N GLU A 382 -11.31 2.13 17.99
CA GLU A 382 -11.63 3.54 18.29
C GLU A 382 -11.02 4.00 19.62
N ASP A 383 -11.26 3.24 20.70
CA ASP A 383 -10.92 3.68 22.07
C ASP A 383 -9.45 3.38 22.41
N PRO A 384 -8.65 4.39 22.82
CA PRO A 384 -7.28 4.18 23.28
C PRO A 384 -7.11 3.14 24.39
N VAL A 385 -8.14 2.83 25.15
CA VAL A 385 -8.09 1.79 26.20
C VAL A 385 -7.83 0.39 25.61
N GLU A 386 -8.20 0.17 24.36
CA GLU A 386 -8.02 -1.10 23.65
C GLU A 386 -6.61 -1.27 23.06
N ASP A 387 -5.76 -0.24 23.05
CA ASP A 387 -4.43 -0.25 22.39
C ASP A 387 -3.63 -1.50 22.72
N ALA A 388 -3.52 -1.85 24.00
CA ALA A 388 -2.68 -2.97 24.43
C ALA A 388 -3.20 -4.31 23.93
N GLU A 389 -4.51 -4.53 23.94
CA GLU A 389 -5.14 -5.77 23.48
C GLU A 389 -5.02 -5.94 21.97
N GLN A 390 -5.33 -4.89 21.21
CA GLN A 390 -5.31 -4.87 19.75
C GLN A 390 -3.89 -5.09 19.21
N ILE A 391 -2.91 -4.37 19.76
CA ILE A 391 -1.49 -4.54 19.42
C ILE A 391 -1.00 -5.94 19.78
N ALA A 392 -1.34 -6.44 20.96
CA ALA A 392 -0.93 -7.76 21.39
C ALA A 392 -1.51 -8.88 20.50
N TRP A 393 -2.78 -8.76 20.08
CA TRP A 393 -3.40 -9.69 19.14
C TRP A 393 -2.66 -9.73 17.81
N ALA A 394 -2.43 -8.56 17.19
CA ALA A 394 -1.75 -8.50 15.90
C ALA A 394 -0.31 -9.05 15.96
N ARG A 395 0.42 -8.79 17.06
CA ARG A 395 1.77 -9.35 17.28
C ARG A 395 1.74 -10.87 17.45
N ARG A 396 0.87 -11.41 18.34
CA ARG A 396 0.73 -12.87 18.51
C ARG A 396 0.39 -13.57 17.22
N THR A 397 -0.51 -12.98 16.42
CA THR A 397 -0.89 -13.53 15.11
C THR A 397 0.33 -13.56 14.17
N ALA A 398 1.06 -12.46 14.06
CA ALA A 398 2.25 -12.42 13.23
C ALA A 398 3.33 -13.40 13.71
N ASP A 399 3.55 -13.51 15.03
CA ASP A 399 4.51 -14.46 15.61
C ASP A 399 4.13 -15.92 15.29
N ALA A 400 2.84 -16.25 15.32
CA ALA A 400 2.33 -17.59 14.98
C ALA A 400 2.51 -17.90 13.48
N ILE A 401 2.37 -16.91 12.59
CA ILE A 401 2.59 -17.06 11.14
C ILE A 401 4.09 -17.07 10.80
N GLY A 402 4.93 -16.49 11.66
CA GLY A 402 6.36 -16.31 11.47
C GLY A 402 7.12 -17.52 10.91
N PRO A 403 6.89 -18.76 11.38
CA PRO A 403 7.54 -19.98 10.84
C PRO A 403 7.30 -20.21 9.34
N ALA A 404 6.16 -19.77 8.79
CA ALA A 404 5.84 -19.86 7.36
C ALA A 404 6.37 -18.69 6.53
N SER A 405 6.95 -17.66 7.16
CA SER A 405 7.43 -16.44 6.51
C SER A 405 8.59 -16.71 5.54
N LEU A 406 8.60 -16.02 4.40
CA LEU A 406 9.70 -16.11 3.43
C LEU A 406 11.01 -15.51 3.95
N SER A 407 10.93 -14.40 4.70
CA SER A 407 12.10 -13.61 5.08
C SER A 407 12.04 -13.06 6.50
N GLY A 408 11.02 -13.43 7.28
CA GLY A 408 10.76 -12.83 8.59
C GLY A 408 10.16 -11.40 8.49
N ALA A 409 9.94 -10.87 7.29
CA ALA A 409 9.39 -9.55 7.06
C ALA A 409 7.97 -9.61 6.46
N GLY A 410 7.18 -8.56 6.72
CA GLY A 410 5.86 -8.36 6.13
C GLY A 410 5.90 -7.59 4.81
N TYR A 411 4.71 -7.29 4.31
CA TYR A 411 4.51 -6.42 3.16
C TYR A 411 4.67 -4.95 3.59
N GLY A 412 5.58 -4.21 2.94
CA GLY A 412 5.98 -2.87 3.37
C GLY A 412 4.84 -1.85 3.45
N ASN A 413 3.81 -1.96 2.59
CA ASN A 413 2.64 -1.07 2.65
C ASN A 413 1.78 -1.29 3.91
N TYR A 414 1.92 -2.44 4.57
CA TYR A 414 1.18 -2.78 5.80
C TYR A 414 2.07 -2.74 7.06
N ALA A 415 3.27 -2.16 6.95
CA ALA A 415 4.18 -1.99 8.08
C ALA A 415 3.60 -1.04 9.13
N SER A 416 3.79 -1.36 10.40
CA SER A 416 3.56 -0.46 11.53
C SER A 416 4.83 0.30 11.91
N ALA A 417 4.70 1.31 12.78
CA ALA A 417 5.79 2.20 13.15
C ALA A 417 6.97 1.52 13.87
N ASP A 418 6.75 0.32 14.43
CA ASP A 418 7.76 -0.48 15.13
C ASP A 418 8.52 -1.47 14.23
N GLU A 419 8.48 -1.28 12.90
CA GLU A 419 9.24 -2.11 11.98
C GLU A 419 10.74 -1.86 12.15
N THR A 420 11.51 -2.93 12.44
CA THR A 420 12.93 -2.79 12.73
C THR A 420 13.77 -2.70 11.46
N ALA A 421 14.94 -2.04 11.55
CA ALA A 421 15.89 -1.96 10.43
C ALA A 421 16.33 -3.35 9.92
N GLU A 422 16.38 -4.36 10.81
CA GLU A 422 16.68 -5.74 10.46
C GLU A 422 15.58 -6.35 9.60
N ARG A 423 14.31 -6.17 9.98
CA ARG A 423 13.15 -6.65 9.19
C ARG A 423 13.04 -5.93 7.85
N VAL A 424 13.31 -4.60 7.82
CA VAL A 424 13.39 -3.84 6.58
C VAL A 424 14.48 -4.41 5.66
N ARG A 425 15.70 -4.68 6.18
CA ARG A 425 16.77 -5.32 5.40
C ARG A 425 16.37 -6.71 4.90
N ALA A 426 15.74 -7.51 5.75
CA ALA A 426 15.29 -8.86 5.42
C ALA A 426 14.23 -8.87 4.30
N SER A 427 13.35 -7.84 4.23
CA SER A 427 12.34 -7.74 3.17
C SER A 427 12.91 -7.62 1.77
N PHE A 428 14.10 -7.02 1.62
CA PHE A 428 14.80 -6.89 0.34
C PHE A 428 15.77 -8.05 0.06
N GLY A 429 16.29 -8.68 1.11
CA GLY A 429 17.46 -9.55 1.03
C GLY A 429 18.76 -8.75 0.84
N THR A 430 19.91 -9.38 1.12
CA THR A 430 21.20 -8.68 1.20
C THR A 430 21.58 -7.95 -0.08
N GLU A 431 21.51 -8.62 -1.23
CA GLU A 431 21.96 -8.07 -2.50
C GLU A 431 21.14 -6.85 -2.97
N ARG A 432 19.81 -6.96 -2.91
CA ARG A 432 18.92 -5.83 -3.27
C ARG A 432 19.08 -4.67 -2.28
N PHE A 433 19.18 -4.96 -0.99
CA PHE A 433 19.37 -3.92 0.01
C PHE A 433 20.66 -3.12 -0.20
N GLU A 434 21.76 -3.79 -0.49
CA GLU A 434 23.06 -3.14 -0.80
C GLU A 434 23.00 -2.33 -2.11
N ARG A 435 22.28 -2.84 -3.12
CA ARG A 435 22.04 -2.08 -4.36
C ARG A 435 21.22 -0.82 -4.08
N LEU A 436 20.14 -0.92 -3.30
CA LEU A 436 19.33 0.21 -2.87
C LEU A 436 20.13 1.23 -2.07
N ALA A 437 21.00 0.79 -1.15
CA ALA A 437 21.86 1.65 -0.38
C ALA A 437 22.86 2.45 -1.26
N ARG A 438 23.35 1.86 -2.38
CA ARG A 438 24.19 2.57 -3.36
C ARG A 438 23.38 3.64 -4.12
N VAL A 439 22.14 3.33 -4.54
CA VAL A 439 21.24 4.30 -5.17
C VAL A 439 20.93 5.43 -4.19
N LYS A 440 20.63 5.09 -2.92
CA LYS A 440 20.40 6.06 -1.84
C LYS A 440 21.61 6.99 -1.68
N ARG A 441 22.81 6.45 -1.67
CA ARG A 441 24.05 7.25 -1.58
C ARG A 441 24.18 8.27 -2.69
N ARG A 442 23.73 7.95 -3.90
CA ARG A 442 23.78 8.85 -5.06
C ARG A 442 22.80 10.00 -4.96
N TYR A 443 21.55 9.74 -4.50
CA TYR A 443 20.46 10.72 -4.54
C TYR A 443 20.15 11.39 -3.21
N ASP A 444 20.52 10.75 -2.10
CA ASP A 444 20.32 11.27 -0.75
C ASP A 444 21.44 10.83 0.19
N PRO A 445 22.67 11.34 -0.02
CA PRO A 445 23.85 10.95 0.77
C PRO A 445 23.75 11.31 2.26
N ASP A 446 22.96 12.34 2.60
CA ASP A 446 22.79 12.84 3.96
C ASP A 446 21.58 12.20 4.68
N ASN A 447 20.91 11.22 4.04
CA ASN A 447 19.73 10.56 4.58
C ASN A 447 18.61 11.53 4.99
N THR A 448 18.35 12.52 4.15
CA THR A 448 17.30 13.54 4.32
C THR A 448 15.90 12.92 4.32
N PHE A 449 15.67 11.94 3.43
CA PHE A 449 14.41 11.18 3.30
C PHE A 449 14.47 9.90 4.14
N ARG A 450 14.30 10.01 5.47
CA ARG A 450 14.37 8.89 6.40
C ARG A 450 13.05 8.58 7.12
N SER A 451 12.01 9.38 6.88
CA SER A 451 10.67 9.12 7.42
C SER A 451 9.93 8.12 6.52
N ASN A 452 10.40 6.87 6.51
CA ASN A 452 9.92 5.75 5.70
C ASN A 452 10.50 4.43 6.24
N LEU A 453 10.34 3.33 5.51
CA LEU A 453 11.15 2.11 5.72
C LEU A 453 12.58 2.43 5.26
N ASN A 454 13.34 3.04 6.16
CA ASN A 454 14.58 3.71 5.82
C ASN A 454 15.68 2.75 5.35
N ILE A 455 16.27 3.09 4.20
CA ILE A 455 17.47 2.45 3.65
C ILE A 455 18.62 3.46 3.83
N PRO A 456 19.53 3.25 4.78
CA PRO A 456 20.68 4.13 4.96
C PRO A 456 21.56 4.17 3.69
N PRO A 457 22.16 5.32 3.35
CA PRO A 457 23.09 5.39 2.23
C PRO A 457 24.31 4.49 2.47
N ALA A 458 24.80 3.84 1.40
CA ALA A 458 26.03 3.05 1.47
C ALA A 458 27.19 3.90 1.99
N ALA A 459 28.15 3.27 2.66
CA ALA A 459 29.40 3.92 3.03
C ALA A 459 30.12 4.50 1.79
N PRO A 460 30.92 5.57 1.96
CA PRO A 460 31.68 6.20 0.88
C PRO A 460 32.61 5.24 0.15
#